data_3870622637e3798f84f178f5b9cf66fb
#
_entry.id   3870622637e3798f84f178f5b9cf66fb
#
_cell.length_a   1.000
_cell.length_b   1.000
_cell.length_c   1.000
_cell.angle_alpha   90.00
_cell.angle_beta   90.00
_cell.angle_gamma   90.00
#
_symmetry.space_group_name_H-M   'P 1'
#
loop_
_entity.id
_entity.type
_entity.pdbx_description
1 polymer ?
#
loop_
_entity_poly.entity_id
_entity_poly.type
_entity_poly.pdbx_seq_one_letter_code
_entity_poly.pdbx_strand_id
1 'polypeptide(L)'
;LEEATVGEIYQAFESGTLTSEQLVQLYLDRIAAYDQQGPVLNSMITLNPDALATAIALDQERQQQGPRGPLHGIPILIKDNIDTADLPTTAGAFVLENSLPPDDAFVVQQLREAGAIILGKTNLDEFARNVQGVSALGGQTLNPYDFERAPGGSSGGTAVAITANFAVLGL
;
A
#
# COMPACT_ATOMS: atom_id res chain seq x y z
N LEU A 1 2.78 15.13 -5.11
CA LEU A 1 2.74 13.64 -5.16
C LEU A 1 1.88 13.07 -6.31
N GLU A 2 1.22 13.92 -7.07
CA GLU A 2 0.43 13.42 -8.20
C GLU A 2 1.36 12.78 -9.24
N GLU A 3 1.12 11.48 -9.53
CA GLU A 3 1.88 10.68 -10.48
C GLU A 3 3.40 10.67 -10.29
N ALA A 4 3.88 10.92 -9.05
CA ALA A 4 5.29 10.92 -8.74
C ALA A 4 5.91 9.54 -8.97
N THR A 5 7.01 9.50 -9.69
CA THR A 5 7.77 8.27 -9.94
C THR A 5 8.74 7.96 -8.79
N VAL A 6 9.14 6.70 -8.65
CA VAL A 6 10.18 6.30 -7.69
C VAL A 6 11.46 7.13 -7.89
N GLY A 7 11.83 7.41 -9.14
CA GLY A 7 13.03 8.21 -9.44
C GLY A 7 12.94 9.65 -8.93
N GLU A 8 11.79 10.30 -9.10
CA GLU A 8 11.57 11.68 -8.61
C GLU A 8 11.56 11.74 -7.08
N ILE A 9 10.91 10.77 -6.42
CA ILE A 9 10.92 10.66 -4.96
C ILE A 9 12.35 10.41 -4.46
N TYR A 10 13.09 9.51 -5.11
CA TYR A 10 14.48 9.26 -4.76
C TYR A 10 15.34 10.53 -4.86
N GLN A 11 15.19 11.31 -5.92
CA GLN A 11 15.87 12.62 -6.07
C GLN A 11 15.47 13.60 -4.97
N ALA A 12 14.20 13.62 -4.55
CA ALA A 12 13.74 14.45 -3.45
C ALA A 12 14.37 14.03 -2.11
N PHE A 13 14.53 12.72 -1.86
CA PHE A 13 15.26 12.20 -0.70
C PHE A 13 16.75 12.61 -0.74
N GLU A 14 17.42 12.45 -1.88
CA GLU A 14 18.82 12.81 -2.06
C GLU A 14 19.07 14.31 -1.85
N SER A 15 18.14 15.16 -2.31
CA SER A 15 18.23 16.62 -2.11
C SER A 15 17.83 17.08 -0.72
N GLY A 16 17.29 16.19 0.13
CA GLY A 16 16.79 16.51 1.47
C GLY A 16 15.49 17.34 1.48
N THR A 17 14.80 17.44 0.34
CA THR A 17 13.51 18.16 0.25
C THR A 17 12.32 17.33 0.69
N LEU A 18 12.51 16.02 0.86
CA LEU A 18 11.51 15.05 1.33
C LEU A 18 12.19 14.03 2.21
N THR A 19 11.45 13.48 3.20
CA THR A 19 11.84 12.30 3.97
C THR A 19 10.85 11.18 3.77
N SER A 20 11.25 9.94 4.10
CA SER A 20 10.33 8.79 4.06
C SER A 20 9.16 8.98 5.02
N GLU A 21 9.42 9.54 6.21
CA GLU A 21 8.38 9.91 7.18
C GLU A 21 7.34 10.86 6.58
N GLN A 22 7.80 11.95 5.96
CA GLN A 22 6.92 12.93 5.31
C GLN A 22 6.10 12.29 4.16
N LEU A 23 6.74 11.45 3.36
CA LEU A 23 6.08 10.76 2.25
C LEU A 23 4.98 9.81 2.75
N VAL A 24 5.27 9.00 3.75
CA VAL A 24 4.29 8.08 4.37
C VAL A 24 3.13 8.89 4.95
N GLN A 25 3.40 9.97 5.69
CA GLN A 25 2.33 10.80 6.27
C GLN A 25 1.42 11.40 5.18
N LEU A 26 2.00 11.92 4.09
CA LEU A 26 1.22 12.47 2.97
C LEU A 26 0.30 11.43 2.32
N TYR A 27 0.76 10.18 2.18
CA TYR A 27 -0.09 9.10 1.65
C TYR A 27 -1.17 8.68 2.65
N LEU A 28 -0.86 8.57 3.94
CA LEU A 28 -1.85 8.26 4.98
C LEU A 28 -2.94 9.32 5.05
N ASP A 29 -2.57 10.61 5.01
CA ASP A 29 -3.54 11.72 4.99
C ASP A 29 -4.45 11.65 3.76
N ARG A 30 -3.88 11.30 2.60
CA ARG A 30 -4.63 11.16 1.36
C ARG A 30 -5.58 9.95 1.41
N ILE A 31 -5.12 8.80 1.92
CA ILE A 31 -5.97 7.62 2.15
C ILE A 31 -7.13 7.98 3.08
N ALA A 32 -6.85 8.65 4.20
CA ALA A 32 -7.87 9.06 5.15
C ALA A 32 -8.93 9.99 4.51
N ALA A 33 -8.53 10.86 3.59
CA ALA A 33 -9.43 11.82 2.94
C ALA A 33 -10.30 11.20 1.84
N TYR A 34 -9.83 10.14 1.15
CA TYR A 34 -10.47 9.69 -0.08
C TYR A 34 -10.87 8.21 -0.08
N ASP A 35 -10.26 7.37 0.77
CA ASP A 35 -10.53 5.92 0.75
C ASP A 35 -11.75 5.54 1.56
N GLN A 36 -11.82 5.98 2.83
CA GLN A 36 -12.94 5.69 3.75
C GLN A 36 -13.84 6.91 3.99
N GLN A 37 -13.48 8.07 3.47
CA GLN A 37 -14.24 9.31 3.52
C GLN A 37 -14.27 9.95 2.12
N GLY A 38 -14.99 11.07 2.00
CA GLY A 38 -15.14 11.75 0.72
C GLY A 38 -15.77 10.84 -0.34
N PRO A 39 -15.06 10.50 -1.43
CA PRO A 39 -15.58 9.61 -2.47
C PRO A 39 -15.74 8.16 -2.03
N VAL A 40 -15.12 7.75 -0.93
CA VAL A 40 -15.18 6.39 -0.38
C VAL A 40 -14.73 5.36 -1.42
N LEU A 41 -13.47 5.48 -1.88
CA LEU A 41 -12.92 4.59 -2.92
C LEU A 41 -12.82 3.13 -2.47
N ASN A 42 -12.67 2.91 -1.16
CA ASN A 42 -12.72 1.61 -0.52
C ASN A 42 -11.70 0.62 -1.11
N SER A 43 -10.50 1.12 -1.36
CA SER A 43 -9.41 0.37 -1.96
C SER A 43 -8.53 -0.36 -0.93
N MET A 44 -8.62 0.03 0.34
CA MET A 44 -7.81 -0.53 1.43
C MET A 44 -8.65 -1.48 2.31
N ILE A 45 -8.04 -2.59 2.77
CA ILE A 45 -8.59 -3.43 3.85
C ILE A 45 -7.92 -3.09 5.17
N THR A 46 -6.58 -3.01 5.18
CA THR A 46 -5.82 -2.77 6.41
C THR A 46 -4.68 -1.79 6.15
N LEU A 47 -4.54 -0.78 6.98
CA LEU A 47 -3.34 0.06 7.01
C LEU A 47 -2.33 -0.51 8.00
N ASN A 48 -1.05 -0.37 7.69
CA ASN A 48 0.03 -0.79 8.59
C ASN A 48 0.23 0.26 9.69
N PRO A 49 -0.05 -0.06 10.96
CA PRO A 49 0.12 0.88 12.06
C PRO A 49 1.59 1.28 12.28
N ASP A 50 2.53 0.43 11.84
CA ASP A 50 3.96 0.65 12.03
C ASP A 50 4.64 1.33 10.82
N ALA A 51 3.87 1.69 9.77
CA ALA A 51 4.43 2.28 8.55
C ALA A 51 5.23 3.56 8.83
N LEU A 52 4.71 4.44 9.69
CA LEU A 52 5.37 5.70 10.04
C LEU A 52 6.64 5.48 10.87
N ALA A 53 6.59 4.57 11.84
CA ALA A 53 7.75 4.21 12.65
C ALA A 53 8.86 3.58 11.79
N THR A 54 8.48 2.74 10.84
CA THR A 54 9.40 2.16 9.85
C THR A 54 10.03 3.23 8.97
N ALA A 55 9.26 4.21 8.53
CA ALA A 55 9.77 5.33 7.72
C ALA A 55 10.83 6.15 8.47
N ILE A 56 10.55 6.49 9.73
CA ILE A 56 11.51 7.20 10.60
C ILE A 56 12.82 6.39 10.76
N ALA A 57 12.72 5.09 11.00
CA ALA A 57 13.88 4.23 11.14
C ALA A 57 14.72 4.16 9.85
N LEU A 58 14.07 4.09 8.70
CA LEU A 58 14.75 4.09 7.39
C LEU A 58 15.38 5.45 7.05
N ASP A 59 14.77 6.56 7.45
CA ASP A 59 15.42 7.88 7.31
C ASP A 59 16.68 7.98 8.15
N GLN A 60 16.67 7.44 9.38
CA GLN A 60 17.86 7.38 10.23
C GLN A 60 18.95 6.47 9.63
N GLU A 61 18.55 5.30 9.10
CA GLU A 61 19.48 4.39 8.43
C GLU A 61 20.12 5.05 7.20
N ARG A 62 19.33 5.75 6.36
CA ARG A 62 19.82 6.53 5.22
C ARG A 62 20.90 7.53 5.63
N GLN A 63 20.68 8.25 6.73
CA GLN A 63 21.65 9.24 7.24
C GLN A 63 22.94 8.61 7.76
N GLN A 64 22.88 7.43 8.35
CA GLN A 64 24.02 6.78 9.00
C GLN A 64 24.82 5.87 8.08
N GLN A 65 24.13 5.16 7.17
CA GLN A 65 24.70 4.07 6.37
C GLN A 65 24.48 4.25 4.85
N GLY A 66 23.69 5.24 4.46
CA GLY A 66 23.22 5.41 3.08
C GLY A 66 22.01 4.53 2.77
N PRO A 67 21.39 4.71 1.59
CA PRO A 67 20.22 3.94 1.18
C PRO A 67 20.60 2.51 0.79
N ARG A 68 19.72 1.52 1.08
CA ARG A 68 19.88 0.12 0.66
C ARG A 68 19.77 -0.03 -0.87
N GLY A 69 19.01 0.86 -1.53
CA GLY A 69 18.73 0.82 -2.96
C GLY A 69 17.60 1.77 -3.33
N PRO A 70 17.07 1.70 -4.56
CA PRO A 70 16.08 2.66 -5.06
C PRO A 70 14.71 2.56 -4.37
N LEU A 71 14.41 1.48 -3.66
CA LEU A 71 13.16 1.31 -2.90
C LEU A 71 13.30 1.70 -1.43
N HIS A 72 14.48 2.10 -0.96
CA HIS A 72 14.69 2.46 0.44
C HIS A 72 13.84 3.67 0.84
N GLY A 73 12.90 3.46 1.76
CA GLY A 73 11.96 4.47 2.24
C GLY A 73 10.75 4.71 1.33
N ILE A 74 10.56 3.89 0.30
CA ILE A 74 9.41 4.00 -0.62
C ILE A 74 8.21 3.21 -0.08
N PRO A 75 7.04 3.85 0.16
CA PRO A 75 5.82 3.16 0.57
C PRO A 75 5.22 2.36 -0.58
N ILE A 76 4.86 1.10 -0.28
CA ILE A 76 4.29 0.14 -1.23
C ILE A 76 3.01 -0.46 -0.64
N LEU A 77 2.02 -0.69 -1.49
CA LEU A 77 0.78 -1.38 -1.14
C LEU A 77 0.84 -2.84 -1.59
N ILE A 78 0.30 -3.73 -0.75
CA ILE A 78 0.30 -5.17 -0.99
C ILE A 78 -1.14 -5.68 -1.08
N LYS A 79 -1.46 -6.41 -2.15
CA LYS A 79 -2.77 -7.07 -2.30
C LYS A 79 -3.00 -8.05 -1.14
N ASP A 80 -4.21 -8.07 -0.62
CA ASP A 80 -4.53 -8.80 0.61
C ASP A 80 -4.66 -10.33 0.47
N ASN A 81 -4.09 -10.89 -0.57
CA ASN A 81 -3.83 -12.33 -0.72
C ASN A 81 -2.33 -12.67 -0.78
N ILE A 82 -1.47 -11.68 -0.49
CA ILE A 82 -0.02 -11.86 -0.40
C ILE A 82 0.35 -11.77 1.08
N ASP A 83 1.02 -12.80 1.60
CA ASP A 83 1.34 -12.93 3.01
C ASP A 83 2.31 -11.85 3.50
N THR A 84 1.93 -11.27 4.64
CA THR A 84 2.75 -10.34 5.43
C THR A 84 2.72 -10.79 6.89
N ALA A 85 3.87 -11.00 7.51
CA ALA A 85 3.96 -11.54 8.87
C ALA A 85 3.44 -10.59 9.97
N ASP A 86 3.31 -9.31 9.65
CA ASP A 86 2.89 -8.24 10.57
C ASP A 86 1.44 -7.76 10.36
N LEU A 87 0.80 -8.16 9.26
CA LEU A 87 -0.59 -7.79 8.96
C LEU A 87 -1.40 -9.01 8.55
N PRO A 88 -2.69 -9.06 8.87
CA PRO A 88 -3.56 -10.14 8.40
C PRO A 88 -3.54 -10.27 6.87
N THR A 89 -3.64 -11.52 6.39
CA THR A 89 -3.85 -11.85 4.98
C THR A 89 -5.19 -12.56 4.87
N THR A 90 -6.20 -11.82 4.41
CA THR A 90 -7.59 -12.26 4.53
C THR A 90 -8.20 -12.75 3.21
N ALA A 91 -7.54 -12.49 2.09
CA ALA A 91 -8.12 -12.69 0.75
C ALA A 91 -9.52 -12.05 0.59
N GLY A 92 -9.81 -11.00 1.38
CA GLY A 92 -11.09 -10.31 1.42
C GLY A 92 -12.22 -11.04 2.12
N ALA A 93 -11.96 -12.18 2.79
CA ALA A 93 -12.96 -13.04 3.38
C ALA A 93 -13.03 -12.92 4.91
N PHE A 94 -14.23 -12.78 5.48
CA PHE A 94 -14.44 -12.72 6.93
C PHE A 94 -13.86 -13.93 7.69
N VAL A 95 -13.90 -15.10 7.11
CA VAL A 95 -13.35 -16.32 7.73
C VAL A 95 -11.84 -16.24 7.99
N LEU A 96 -11.14 -15.36 7.27
CA LEU A 96 -9.70 -15.11 7.40
C LEU A 96 -9.37 -13.73 8.01
N GLU A 97 -10.35 -12.99 8.53
CA GLU A 97 -10.17 -11.63 9.05
C GLU A 97 -8.98 -11.47 10.01
N ASN A 98 -8.72 -12.47 10.84
CA ASN A 98 -7.63 -12.48 11.81
C ASN A 98 -6.51 -13.45 11.42
N SER A 99 -6.41 -13.85 10.15
CA SER A 99 -5.40 -14.78 9.67
C SER A 99 -4.06 -14.09 9.52
N LEU A 100 -3.20 -14.19 10.53
CA LEU A 100 -1.85 -13.67 10.51
C LEU A 100 -0.88 -14.75 10.03
N PRO A 101 -0.23 -14.57 8.87
CA PRO A 101 0.77 -15.53 8.38
C PRO A 101 1.99 -15.60 9.29
N PRO A 102 2.63 -16.78 9.43
CA PRO A 102 3.85 -16.91 10.24
C PRO A 102 5.06 -16.18 9.64
N ASP A 103 5.08 -16.02 8.32
CA ASP A 103 6.19 -15.44 7.57
C ASP A 103 5.67 -14.55 6.43
N ASP A 104 6.50 -13.60 6.00
CA ASP A 104 6.27 -12.84 4.77
C ASP A 104 6.36 -13.75 3.53
N ALA A 105 5.55 -13.51 2.53
CA ALA A 105 5.76 -14.05 1.19
C ALA A 105 7.16 -13.64 0.66
N PHE A 106 7.78 -14.48 -0.17
CA PHE A 106 9.12 -14.22 -0.70
C PHE A 106 9.27 -12.82 -1.32
N VAL A 107 8.28 -12.38 -2.08
CA VAL A 107 8.30 -11.03 -2.70
C VAL A 107 8.28 -9.92 -1.65
N VAL A 108 7.54 -10.08 -0.55
CA VAL A 108 7.47 -9.12 0.55
C VAL A 108 8.80 -9.05 1.30
N GLN A 109 9.44 -10.20 1.55
CA GLN A 109 10.80 -10.24 2.13
C GLN A 109 11.78 -9.44 1.27
N GLN A 110 11.78 -9.66 -0.05
CA GLN A 110 12.66 -8.93 -0.97
C GLN A 110 12.40 -7.42 -0.96
N LEU A 111 11.13 -7.00 -0.87
CA LEU A 111 10.78 -5.58 -0.76
C LEU A 111 11.30 -4.96 0.55
N ARG A 112 11.09 -5.64 1.68
CA ARG A 112 11.60 -5.16 2.99
C ARG A 112 13.13 -5.13 3.03
N GLU A 113 13.81 -6.12 2.48
CA GLU A 113 15.28 -6.15 2.35
C GLU A 113 15.79 -4.96 1.51
N ALA A 114 15.07 -4.60 0.44
CA ALA A 114 15.36 -3.41 -0.36
C ALA A 114 15.02 -2.08 0.34
N GLY A 115 14.43 -2.12 1.53
CA GLY A 115 14.06 -0.95 2.32
C GLY A 115 12.70 -0.36 1.97
N ALA A 116 11.83 -1.09 1.27
CA ALA A 116 10.47 -0.65 1.02
C ALA A 116 9.63 -0.68 2.31
N ILE A 117 8.67 0.22 2.41
CA ILE A 117 7.73 0.32 3.54
C ILE A 117 6.40 -0.29 3.10
N ILE A 118 5.95 -1.34 3.78
CA ILE A 118 4.61 -1.87 3.54
C ILE A 118 3.60 -0.94 4.19
N LEU A 119 2.87 -0.18 3.38
CA LEU A 119 1.93 0.84 3.83
C LEU A 119 0.58 0.23 4.25
N GLY A 120 0.20 -0.90 3.65
CA GLY A 120 -1.05 -1.59 3.97
C GLY A 120 -1.42 -2.67 2.97
N LYS A 121 -2.59 -3.26 3.23
CA LYS A 121 -3.20 -4.32 2.43
C LYS A 121 -4.37 -3.78 1.63
N THR A 122 -4.38 -4.02 0.32
CA THR A 122 -5.41 -3.53 -0.59
C THR A 122 -6.54 -4.52 -0.78
N ASN A 123 -7.74 -3.98 -1.01
CA ASN A 123 -8.93 -4.76 -1.33
C ASN A 123 -8.77 -5.51 -2.67
N LEU A 124 -9.55 -6.58 -2.82
CA LEU A 124 -9.51 -7.46 -3.97
C LEU A 124 -10.87 -8.11 -4.16
N ASP A 125 -11.10 -8.74 -5.30
CA ASP A 125 -12.21 -9.70 -5.39
C ASP A 125 -11.93 -10.88 -4.44
N GLU A 126 -12.92 -11.25 -3.64
CA GLU A 126 -12.78 -12.28 -2.62
C GLU A 126 -12.18 -13.57 -3.19
N PHE A 127 -11.12 -14.09 -2.54
CA PHE A 127 -10.30 -15.21 -3.02
C PHE A 127 -9.77 -15.03 -4.44
N ALA A 128 -9.63 -13.80 -4.90
CA ALA A 128 -9.15 -13.46 -6.26
C ALA A 128 -9.94 -14.11 -7.40
N ARG A 129 -11.25 -14.35 -7.24
CA ARG A 129 -12.07 -15.16 -8.15
C ARG A 129 -12.93 -14.38 -9.12
N ASN A 130 -12.87 -13.06 -9.13
CA ASN A 130 -13.74 -12.22 -9.96
C ASN A 130 -12.97 -11.01 -10.51
N VAL A 131 -13.68 -10.10 -11.19
CA VAL A 131 -13.16 -8.85 -11.78
C VAL A 131 -14.05 -7.65 -11.46
N GLN A 132 -14.81 -7.72 -10.36
CA GLN A 132 -15.76 -6.69 -9.96
C GLN A 132 -15.20 -5.74 -8.89
N GLY A 133 -14.08 -6.09 -8.25
CA GLY A 133 -13.49 -5.32 -7.17
C GLY A 133 -14.30 -5.39 -5.88
N VAL A 134 -14.86 -6.55 -5.52
CA VAL A 134 -15.70 -6.73 -4.34
C VAL A 134 -15.25 -7.89 -3.48
N SER A 135 -15.21 -7.67 -2.17
CA SER A 135 -14.98 -8.69 -1.16
C SER A 135 -15.97 -8.60 0.00
N ALA A 136 -16.16 -9.68 0.74
CA ALA A 136 -17.03 -9.68 1.91
C ALA A 136 -16.48 -8.76 3.00
N LEU A 137 -15.17 -8.78 3.24
CA LEU A 137 -14.51 -7.98 4.28
C LEU A 137 -14.33 -6.52 3.87
N GLY A 138 -13.84 -6.26 2.64
CA GLY A 138 -13.53 -4.92 2.16
C GLY A 138 -14.70 -4.20 1.46
N GLY A 139 -15.78 -4.91 1.10
CA GLY A 139 -16.88 -4.33 0.32
C GLY A 139 -16.50 -4.02 -1.14
N GLN A 140 -17.24 -3.14 -1.78
CA GLN A 140 -17.02 -2.72 -3.16
C GLN A 140 -15.98 -1.61 -3.26
N THR A 141 -14.92 -1.86 -4.00
CA THR A 141 -13.96 -0.82 -4.42
C THR A 141 -14.54 -0.04 -5.61
N LEU A 142 -14.46 1.27 -5.57
CA LEU A 142 -14.98 2.15 -6.61
C LEU A 142 -13.90 2.53 -7.62
N ASN A 143 -14.26 2.57 -8.90
CA ASN A 143 -13.39 3.06 -9.95
C ASN A 143 -13.29 4.60 -9.86
N PRO A 144 -12.11 5.21 -9.63
CA PRO A 144 -11.98 6.65 -9.41
C PRO A 144 -12.28 7.50 -10.66
N TYR A 145 -12.28 6.91 -11.85
CA TYR A 145 -12.64 7.60 -13.09
C TYR A 145 -14.13 7.60 -13.39
N ASP A 146 -14.85 6.56 -12.91
CA ASP A 146 -16.27 6.39 -13.17
C ASP A 146 -16.88 5.44 -12.12
N PHE A 147 -17.59 5.99 -11.15
CA PHE A 147 -18.16 5.23 -10.02
C PHE A 147 -19.27 4.23 -10.44
N GLU A 148 -19.78 4.34 -11.67
CA GLU A 148 -20.75 3.39 -12.20
C GLU A 148 -20.08 2.16 -12.85
N ARG A 149 -18.74 2.15 -12.94
CA ARG A 149 -17.95 1.05 -13.54
C ARG A 149 -17.16 0.30 -12.48
N ALA A 150 -17.02 -1.01 -12.69
CA ALA A 150 -16.13 -1.81 -11.88
C ALA A 150 -14.66 -1.37 -12.09
N PRO A 151 -13.82 -1.43 -11.05
CA PRO A 151 -12.39 -1.07 -11.17
C PRO A 151 -11.56 -2.13 -11.90
N GLY A 152 -12.18 -3.26 -12.27
CA GLY A 152 -11.46 -4.45 -12.69
C GLY A 152 -11.00 -5.27 -11.51
N GLY A 153 -10.28 -6.35 -11.77
CA GLY A 153 -9.83 -7.26 -10.69
C GLY A 153 -8.95 -8.41 -11.22
N SER A 154 -8.56 -9.25 -10.33
CA SER A 154 -8.91 -9.30 -8.90
C SER A 154 -8.15 -8.28 -8.02
N SER A 155 -7.15 -7.57 -8.52
CA SER A 155 -6.38 -6.54 -7.80
C SER A 155 -7.03 -5.14 -7.89
N GLY A 156 -8.38 -5.06 -7.82
CA GLY A 156 -9.13 -3.83 -7.97
C GLY A 156 -8.72 -2.76 -6.97
N GLY A 157 -8.52 -3.12 -5.71
CA GLY A 157 -8.07 -2.21 -4.68
C GLY A 157 -6.67 -1.64 -4.95
N THR A 158 -5.71 -2.49 -5.36
CA THR A 158 -4.37 -2.01 -5.73
C THR A 158 -4.43 -1.03 -6.90
N ALA A 159 -5.17 -1.38 -7.96
CA ALA A 159 -5.30 -0.51 -9.13
C ALA A 159 -5.89 0.86 -8.76
N VAL A 160 -6.96 0.87 -7.97
CA VAL A 160 -7.61 2.10 -7.48
C VAL A 160 -6.69 2.91 -6.59
N ALA A 161 -6.03 2.27 -5.63
CA ALA A 161 -5.13 2.94 -4.69
C ALA A 161 -3.96 3.64 -5.42
N ILE A 162 -3.35 2.99 -6.41
CA ILE A 162 -2.27 3.60 -7.21
C ILE A 162 -2.81 4.73 -8.08
N THR A 163 -3.95 4.53 -8.74
CA THR A 163 -4.61 5.58 -9.54
C THR A 163 -4.99 6.80 -8.69
N ALA A 164 -5.40 6.59 -7.43
CA ALA A 164 -5.73 7.65 -6.49
C ALA A 164 -4.49 8.29 -5.83
N ASN A 165 -3.28 7.87 -6.19
CA ASN A 165 -2.02 8.31 -5.59
C ASN A 165 -1.97 8.05 -4.06
N PHE A 166 -2.32 6.84 -3.61
CA PHE A 166 -2.18 6.41 -2.22
C PHE A 166 -0.83 5.76 -1.94
N ALA A 167 -0.10 5.39 -2.97
CA ALA A 167 1.29 4.97 -2.97
C ALA A 167 1.87 5.09 -4.38
N VAL A 168 3.17 4.88 -4.52
CA VAL A 168 3.87 4.89 -5.83
C VAL A 168 3.74 3.55 -6.55
N LEU A 169 3.77 2.47 -5.79
CA LEU A 169 3.78 1.10 -6.28
C LEU A 169 2.79 0.24 -5.49
N GLY A 170 2.27 -0.80 -6.15
CA GLY A 170 1.43 -1.83 -5.53
C GLY A 170 1.55 -3.18 -6.23
N LEU A 171 1.39 -4.24 -5.45
CA LEU A 171 1.32 -5.63 -5.89
C LEU A 171 -0.09 -6.20 -5.73
#